data_d0b0ec631f2806fc6dde16f2ece7ed75
#
_entry.id   d0b0ec631f2806fc6dde16f2ece7ed75
#
_cell.length_a   1.000
_cell.length_b   1.000
_cell.length_c   1.000
_cell.angle_alpha   90.00
_cell.angle_beta   90.00
_cell.angle_gamma   90.00
#
_symmetry.space_group_name_H-M   'P 1'
#
loop_
_entity.id
_entity.type
_entity.pdbx_description
1 polymer ?
#
loop_
_entity_poly.entity_id
_entity_poly.type
_entity_poly.pdbx_seq_one_letter_code
_entity_poly.pdbx_strand_id
1 'polypeptide(L)'
;MKAFTLILAAALAAPCLSFAAEPVKFEVYLDGTLKQSVSLVGPHSKFKFSPEGLADTTLEFRLIAPEPLILEMKEMTAPEGSPEIVGRVALTKPGSSVTVSEIKGAKFKHPYVLVRKE
;
A
#
# COMPACT_ATOMS: atom_id res chain seq x y z
N MET A 1 11.33 32.39 33.18
CA MET A 1 11.38 32.12 32.65
C MET A 1 10.99 31.56 32.00
N LYS A 2 10.79 31.20 32.14
CA LYS A 2 10.50 30.67 31.63
C LYS A 2 10.59 30.14 30.67
N ALA A 3 10.82 30.10 30.65
CA ALA A 3 11.03 29.49 29.68
C ALA A 3 11.10 28.39 29.44
N PHE A 4 11.11 28.11 29.91
CA PHE A 4 11.12 27.36 29.52
C PHE A 4 10.66 26.63 29.38
N THR A 5 10.68 26.62 29.66
CA THR A 5 10.19 25.69 29.69
C THR A 5 9.37 25.30 28.79
N LEU A 6 9.05 25.55 28.57
CA LEU A 6 8.44 25.14 27.73
C LEU A 6 8.73 24.34 26.72
N ILE A 7 9.22 24.32 26.60
CA ILE A 7 9.87 23.62 25.77
C ILE A 7 9.69 22.32 25.84
N LEU A 8 9.70 21.96 26.85
CA LEU A 8 9.65 20.76 27.04
C LEU A 8 8.55 20.08 26.59
N ALA A 9 7.57 20.59 26.74
CA ALA A 9 6.39 19.93 26.41
C ALA A 9 6.40 19.46 25.00
N ALA A 10 6.85 20.28 24.22
CA ALA A 10 6.88 19.92 22.86
C ALA A 10 7.66 18.70 22.67
N ALA A 11 8.70 18.62 23.33
CA ALA A 11 9.53 17.50 23.14
C ALA A 11 8.84 16.28 23.55
N LEU A 12 7.98 16.37 24.48
CA LEU A 12 7.38 15.26 24.94
C LEU A 12 6.49 14.63 23.99
N ALA A 13 5.64 15.33 23.47
CA ALA A 13 4.70 14.77 22.59
C ALA A 13 5.38 14.25 21.37
N ALA A 14 6.34 14.93 20.93
CA ALA A 14 7.00 14.55 19.73
C ALA A 14 7.55 13.16 19.73
N PRO A 15 8.22 12.73 20.74
CA PRO A 15 8.78 11.40 20.71
C PRO A 15 7.74 10.34 20.50
N CYS A 16 6.62 10.48 21.10
CA CYS A 16 5.60 9.49 20.93
C CYS A 16 5.14 9.44 19.52
N LEU A 17 5.00 10.59 18.91
CA LEU A 17 4.55 10.62 17.55
C LEU A 17 5.58 10.08 16.60
N SER A 18 6.83 10.25 16.93
CA SER A 18 7.85 9.78 16.01
C SER A 18 7.89 8.27 15.89
N PHE A 19 7.26 7.59 16.83
CA PHE A 19 7.17 6.16 16.70
C PHE A 19 6.03 5.73 15.85
N ALA A 20 5.21 6.64 15.42
CA ALA A 20 4.13 6.28 14.52
C ALA A 20 4.74 5.68 13.28
N ALA A 21 4.03 4.78 12.71
CA ALA A 21 4.51 4.09 11.53
C ALA A 21 4.84 5.07 10.43
N GLU A 22 5.95 4.83 9.79
CA GLU A 22 6.32 5.59 8.62
C GLU A 22 5.46 5.13 7.46
N PRO A 23 5.16 6.02 6.52
CA PRO A 23 4.38 5.61 5.37
C PRO A 23 5.12 4.56 4.56
N VAL A 24 4.37 3.56 4.13
CA VAL A 24 4.88 2.58 3.19
C VAL A 24 4.41 3.05 1.83
N LYS A 25 5.34 3.21 0.91
CA LYS A 25 5.03 3.76 -0.42
C LYS A 25 5.34 2.76 -1.51
N PHE A 26 4.42 2.63 -2.44
CA PHE A 26 4.66 1.78 -3.60
C PHE A 26 3.87 2.33 -4.78
N GLU A 27 4.20 1.86 -5.96
CA GLU A 27 3.54 2.28 -7.19
C GLU A 27 2.94 1.09 -7.89
N VAL A 28 1.82 1.30 -8.54
CA VAL A 28 1.11 0.27 -9.28
C VAL A 28 1.20 0.61 -10.76
N TYR A 29 1.74 -0.32 -11.53
CA TYR A 29 1.88 -0.17 -12.98
C TYR A 29 1.05 -1.22 -13.70
N LEU A 30 0.60 -0.89 -14.89
CA LEU A 30 -0.05 -1.84 -15.78
C LEU A 30 0.40 -1.50 -17.20
N ASP A 31 0.90 -2.51 -17.91
CA ASP A 31 1.39 -2.34 -19.28
C ASP A 31 2.46 -1.24 -19.36
N GLY A 32 3.32 -1.17 -18.34
CA GLY A 32 4.39 -0.20 -18.31
C GLY A 32 3.99 1.22 -17.95
N THR A 33 2.71 1.42 -17.67
CA THR A 33 2.20 2.76 -17.32
C THR A 33 1.87 2.84 -15.84
N LEU A 34 2.31 3.90 -15.19
CA LEU A 34 1.98 4.12 -13.79
C LEU A 34 0.50 4.42 -13.66
N LYS A 35 -0.20 3.62 -12.87
CA LYS A 35 -1.63 3.81 -12.65
C LYS A 35 -1.92 4.52 -11.34
N GLN A 36 -1.13 4.27 -10.31
CA GLN A 36 -1.39 4.88 -9.01
C GLN A 36 -0.16 4.81 -8.13
N SER A 37 0.12 5.89 -7.40
CA SER A 37 1.09 5.87 -6.31
C SER A 37 0.29 5.71 -5.02
N VAL A 38 0.72 4.80 -4.16
CA VAL A 38 -0.01 4.47 -2.95
C VAL A 38 0.86 4.70 -1.73
N SER A 39 0.29 5.26 -0.69
CA SER A 39 0.96 5.46 0.58
C SER A 39 0.05 4.93 1.68
N LEU A 40 0.56 4.00 2.49
CA LEU A 40 -0.20 3.40 3.58
C LEU A 40 0.52 3.69 4.89
N VAL A 41 -0.23 4.10 5.90
CA VAL A 41 0.32 4.46 7.20
C VAL A 41 -0.37 3.63 8.26
N GLY A 42 0.41 2.86 8.99
CA GLY A 42 -0.12 2.07 10.11
C GLY A 42 -0.65 0.71 9.69
N PRO A 43 -0.73 -0.20 10.65
CA PRO A 43 -1.21 -1.56 10.37
C PRO A 43 -2.66 -1.52 9.92
N HIS A 44 -2.97 -2.39 8.98
CA HIS A 44 -4.32 -2.55 8.43
C HIS A 44 -4.85 -1.34 7.68
N SER A 45 -4.00 -0.36 7.37
CA SER A 45 -4.46 0.75 6.55
C SER A 45 -4.76 0.25 5.14
N LYS A 46 -5.73 0.87 4.50
CA LYS A 46 -6.23 0.43 3.20
C LYS A 46 -6.25 1.58 2.22
N PHE A 47 -6.11 1.25 0.95
CA PHE A 47 -6.26 2.20 -0.13
C PHE A 47 -6.99 1.53 -1.29
N LYS A 48 -7.99 2.18 -1.81
CA LYS A 48 -8.83 1.62 -2.87
C LYS A 48 -8.88 2.62 -4.02
N PHE A 49 -8.73 2.11 -5.23
CA PHE A 49 -8.84 2.97 -6.41
C PHE A 49 -9.21 2.13 -7.64
N SER A 50 -9.71 2.81 -8.68
CA SER A 50 -9.99 2.16 -9.95
C SER A 50 -8.94 2.61 -10.95
N PRO A 51 -8.17 1.69 -11.53
CA PRO A 51 -7.14 2.08 -12.50
C PRO A 51 -7.75 2.73 -13.73
N GLU A 52 -7.08 3.75 -14.22
CA GLU A 52 -7.52 4.42 -15.43
C GLU A 52 -7.54 3.42 -16.58
N GLY A 53 -8.60 3.42 -17.35
CA GLY A 53 -8.76 2.48 -18.44
C GLY A 53 -9.45 1.19 -18.05
N LEU A 54 -9.67 0.96 -16.74
CA LEU A 54 -10.35 -0.22 -16.25
C LEU A 54 -11.52 0.22 -15.38
N ALA A 55 -12.51 0.83 -16.00
CA ALA A 55 -13.58 1.49 -15.26
C ALA A 55 -14.39 0.55 -14.39
N ASP A 56 -14.46 -0.72 -14.75
CA ASP A 56 -15.23 -1.69 -13.99
C ASP A 56 -14.37 -2.48 -13.00
N THR A 57 -13.11 -2.08 -12.81
CA THR A 57 -12.20 -2.78 -11.92
C THR A 57 -11.79 -1.86 -10.78
N THR A 58 -11.78 -2.39 -9.56
CA THR A 58 -11.31 -1.67 -8.38
C THR A 58 -10.25 -2.51 -7.70
N LEU A 59 -9.15 -1.86 -7.33
CA LEU A 59 -8.09 -2.51 -6.58
C LEU A 59 -8.08 -1.97 -5.16
N GLU A 60 -7.87 -2.86 -4.20
CA GLU A 60 -7.74 -2.46 -2.81
C GLU A 60 -6.47 -3.07 -2.25
N PHE A 61 -5.69 -2.26 -1.56
CA PHE A 61 -4.47 -2.71 -0.91
C PHE A 61 -4.61 -2.52 0.60
N ARG A 62 -4.17 -3.50 1.37
CA ARG A 62 -4.18 -3.41 2.82
C ARG A 62 -2.78 -3.77 3.32
N LEU A 63 -2.28 -2.97 4.25
CA LEU A 63 -0.97 -3.22 4.83
C LEU A 63 -1.08 -4.34 5.87
N ILE A 64 -0.39 -5.44 5.63
CA ILE A 64 -0.36 -6.56 6.56
C ILE A 64 0.82 -6.42 7.52
N ALA A 65 1.99 -6.13 6.98
CA ALA A 65 3.19 -5.94 7.79
C ALA A 65 4.12 -4.95 7.10
N PRO A 66 4.71 -4.02 7.83
CA PRO A 66 5.59 -3.03 7.21
C PRO A 66 7.02 -3.52 6.98
N GLU A 67 7.47 -4.48 7.78
CA GLU A 67 8.85 -4.95 7.67
C GLU A 67 8.95 -6.41 8.06
N PRO A 68 9.13 -7.33 7.10
CA PRO A 68 9.17 -7.04 5.67
C PRO A 68 7.81 -6.58 5.16
N LEU A 69 7.81 -5.81 4.11
CA LEU A 69 6.57 -5.26 3.60
C LEU A 69 5.71 -6.34 2.97
N ILE A 70 4.54 -6.56 3.55
CA ILE A 70 3.57 -7.51 3.03
C ILE A 70 2.25 -6.79 2.87
N LEU A 71 1.69 -6.89 1.67
CA LEU A 71 0.43 -6.27 1.32
C LEU A 71 -0.59 -7.34 0.94
N GLU A 72 -1.84 -7.08 1.25
CA GLU A 72 -2.93 -7.88 0.70
C GLU A 72 -3.54 -7.07 -0.43
N MET A 73 -3.62 -7.66 -1.61
CA MET A 73 -4.18 -7.01 -2.78
C MET A 73 -5.46 -7.69 -3.18
N LYS A 74 -6.47 -6.89 -3.44
CA LYS A 74 -7.77 -7.40 -3.81
C LYS A 74 -8.19 -6.77 -5.13
N GLU A 75 -8.62 -7.59 -6.08
CA GLU A 75 -9.14 -7.11 -7.34
C GLU A 75 -10.63 -7.41 -7.41
N MET A 76 -11.43 -6.37 -7.57
CA MET A 76 -12.87 -6.47 -7.62
C MET A 76 -13.35 -5.98 -8.98
N THR A 77 -14.27 -6.72 -9.58
CA THR A 77 -14.77 -6.39 -10.90
C THR A 77 -16.28 -6.23 -10.85
N ALA A 78 -16.81 -5.24 -11.54
CA ALA A 78 -18.24 -5.08 -11.67
C ALA A 78 -18.81 -6.20 -12.55
N PRO A 79 -20.06 -6.60 -12.35
CA PRO A 79 -21.00 -6.04 -11.40
C PRO A 79 -20.75 -6.51 -9.98
N GLU A 80 -21.33 -5.81 -9.05
CA GLU A 80 -21.26 -6.16 -7.64
C GLU A 80 -21.68 -7.60 -7.45
N GLY A 81 -21.00 -8.32 -6.57
CA GLY A 81 -21.27 -9.72 -6.36
C GLY A 81 -20.39 -10.64 -7.17
N SER A 82 -19.60 -10.10 -8.08
CA SER A 82 -18.61 -10.92 -8.80
C SER A 82 -17.53 -11.35 -7.80
N PRO A 83 -16.93 -12.52 -8.00
CA PRO A 83 -15.90 -13.00 -7.09
C PRO A 83 -14.71 -12.03 -7.03
N GLU A 84 -14.22 -11.80 -5.83
CA GLU A 84 -13.02 -11.01 -5.62
C GLU A 84 -11.80 -11.89 -5.74
N ILE A 85 -10.73 -11.35 -6.26
CA ILE A 85 -9.46 -12.06 -6.34
C ILE A 85 -8.54 -11.44 -5.30
N VAL A 86 -7.99 -12.27 -4.41
CA VAL A 86 -7.19 -11.80 -3.30
C VAL A 86 -5.85 -12.49 -3.32
N GLY A 87 -4.78 -11.74 -3.14
CA GLY A 87 -3.44 -12.31 -3.05
C GLY A 87 -2.57 -11.49 -2.13
N ARG A 88 -1.48 -12.06 -1.67
CA ARG A 88 -0.50 -11.35 -0.85
C ARG A 88 0.75 -11.09 -1.65
N VAL A 89 1.30 -9.91 -1.45
CA VAL A 89 2.49 -9.46 -2.16
C VAL A 89 3.53 -9.07 -1.14
N ALA A 90 4.74 -9.59 -1.29
CA ALA A 90 5.87 -9.23 -0.42
C ALA A 90 6.84 -8.38 -1.23
N LEU A 91 7.13 -7.18 -0.73
CA LEU A 91 8.09 -6.28 -1.35
C LEU A 91 9.17 -6.00 -0.30
N THR A 92 10.18 -6.84 -0.27
CA THR A 92 11.11 -6.88 0.87
C THR A 92 12.07 -5.72 0.95
N LYS A 93 12.38 -5.08 -0.15
CA LYS A 93 13.35 -3.99 -0.16
C LYS A 93 12.85 -2.82 -0.99
N PRO A 94 13.26 -1.60 -0.68
CA PRO A 94 12.99 -0.49 -1.57
C PRO A 94 13.50 -0.79 -2.98
N GLY A 95 12.69 -0.50 -3.95
CA GLY A 95 13.03 -0.79 -5.35
C GLY A 95 12.63 -2.18 -5.82
N SER A 96 12.22 -3.07 -4.90
CA SER A 96 11.79 -4.39 -5.33
C SER A 96 10.45 -4.30 -6.04
N SER A 97 10.21 -5.23 -6.96
CA SER A 97 8.97 -5.26 -7.72
C SER A 97 8.44 -6.67 -7.80
N VAL A 98 7.13 -6.78 -7.97
CA VAL A 98 6.45 -8.05 -8.13
C VAL A 98 5.39 -7.90 -9.19
N THR A 99 5.34 -8.84 -10.14
CA THR A 99 4.26 -8.93 -11.10
C THR A 99 3.21 -9.85 -10.51
N VAL A 100 1.99 -9.35 -10.35
CA VAL A 100 0.97 -10.13 -9.63
C VAL A 100 0.55 -11.39 -10.38
N SER A 101 0.76 -11.46 -11.67
CA SER A 101 0.44 -12.66 -12.42
C SER A 101 1.33 -13.83 -12.02
N GLU A 102 2.44 -13.56 -11.36
CA GLU A 102 3.36 -14.60 -10.91
C GLU A 102 3.04 -15.10 -9.50
N ILE A 103 2.06 -14.55 -8.86
CA ILE A 103 1.69 -14.96 -7.51
C ILE A 103 0.88 -16.24 -7.57
N LYS A 104 1.37 -17.26 -6.88
CA LYS A 104 0.67 -18.54 -6.88
C LYS A 104 -0.60 -18.43 -6.05
N GLY A 105 -1.65 -19.05 -6.53
CA GLY A 105 -2.89 -19.08 -5.78
C GLY A 105 -3.79 -17.90 -6.00
N ALA A 106 -3.34 -16.88 -6.70
CA ALA A 106 -4.16 -15.73 -7.03
C ALA A 106 -4.11 -15.53 -8.54
N LYS A 107 -5.26 -15.40 -9.16
CA LYS A 107 -5.33 -15.26 -10.62
C LYS A 107 -5.92 -13.91 -10.95
N PHE A 108 -5.12 -12.88 -10.75
CA PHE A 108 -5.55 -11.53 -11.08
C PHE A 108 -5.81 -11.43 -12.58
N LYS A 109 -6.81 -10.64 -12.93
CA LYS A 109 -7.21 -10.52 -14.33
C LYS A 109 -6.23 -9.74 -15.18
N HIS A 110 -5.43 -8.91 -14.52
CA HIS A 110 -4.47 -8.07 -15.23
C HIS A 110 -3.09 -8.21 -14.58
N PRO A 111 -2.00 -8.12 -15.36
CA PRO A 111 -0.65 -8.32 -14.82
C PRO A 111 -0.08 -7.03 -14.23
N TYR A 112 -0.66 -6.57 -13.14
CA TYR A 112 -0.15 -5.39 -12.46
C TYR A 112 1.26 -5.63 -11.95
N VAL A 113 2.06 -4.59 -11.91
CA VAL A 113 3.39 -4.62 -11.34
C VAL A 113 3.42 -3.64 -10.17
N LEU A 114 3.83 -4.13 -9.02
CA LEU A 114 3.95 -3.30 -7.82
C LEU A 114 5.42 -3.04 -7.56
N VAL A 115 5.78 -1.78 -7.37
CA VAL A 115 7.17 -1.39 -7.12
C VAL A 115 7.23 -0.64 -5.81
N ARG A 116 8.05 -1.14 -4.88
CA ARG A 116 8.21 -0.48 -3.59
C ARG A 116 9.08 0.76 -3.73
N LYS A 117 8.65 1.86 -3.15
CA LYS A 117 9.42 3.10 -3.11
C LYS A 117 10.01 3.29 -1.73
N GLU A 118 10.99 4.15 -1.64
CA GLU A 118 11.59 4.45 -0.34
C GLU A 118 10.76 5.41 0.48
#